data_3d216d757d825fc28921ba627bd66d01
#
_entry.id   3d216d757d825fc28921ba627bd66d01
#
_cell.length_a   1.000
_cell.length_b   1.000
_cell.length_c   1.000
_cell.angle_alpha   90.00
_cell.angle_beta   90.00
_cell.angle_gamma   90.00
#
_symmetry.space_group_name_H-M   'P 1'
#
loop_
_entity.id
_entity.type
_entity.pdbx_description
1 polymer ?
#
loop_
_entity_poly.entity_id
_entity_poly.type
_entity_poly.pdbx_seq_one_letter_code
_entity_poly.pdbx_strand_id
1 'polypeptide(L)'
;IKSYKWHFIPIIFGLIVAIIGIYFGIYSIGGGIRTTNQVLSNPQEIFGYKEFFGRYLSMIFTFITASAGGLVAPSIALGAVAGSIYSSFFENIPPLIFAIVGMVAFLSPILNVPITSAIVIVESTNIDYSNFVILSVISLISFFLNIFLKKIYSKIRVKLFKPTTN
;
A
#
# COMPACT_ATOMS: atom_id res chain seq x y z
N ILE A 1 29.61 12.49 19.28
CA ILE A 1 28.45 12.98 20.10
C ILE A 1 27.14 13.07 19.27
N LYS A 2 27.15 12.77 17.95
CA LYS A 2 25.94 12.81 17.10
C LYS A 2 25.09 11.53 17.11
N SER A 3 25.57 10.43 17.68
CA SER A 3 24.92 9.12 17.57
C SER A 3 23.73 8.90 18.52
N TYR A 4 23.65 9.61 19.63
CA TYR A 4 22.66 9.32 20.68
C TYR A 4 21.21 9.72 20.31
N LYS A 5 21.04 10.75 19.49
CA LYS A 5 19.69 11.22 19.06
C LYS A 5 18.94 10.26 18.13
N TRP A 6 19.65 9.42 17.39
CA TRP A 6 19.03 8.49 16.44
C TRP A 6 18.29 7.33 17.11
N HIS A 7 18.63 6.99 18.35
CA HIS A 7 17.99 5.89 19.09
C HIS A 7 16.61 6.27 19.64
N PHE A 8 16.32 7.56 19.83
CA PHE A 8 15.03 8.03 20.31
C PHE A 8 13.96 8.13 19.20
N ILE A 9 14.38 8.30 17.95
CA ILE A 9 13.46 8.44 16.83
C ILE A 9 12.54 7.22 16.68
N PRO A 10 13.04 5.96 16.65
CA PRO A 10 12.19 4.78 16.56
C PRO A 10 11.21 4.64 17.73
N ILE A 11 11.62 5.06 18.93
CA ILE A 11 10.75 4.99 20.13
C ILE A 11 9.58 5.92 19.98
N ILE A 12 9.81 7.19 19.60
CA ILE A 12 8.74 8.18 19.41
C ILE A 12 7.78 7.74 18.32
N PHE A 13 8.31 7.33 17.17
CA PHE A 13 7.47 6.90 16.06
C PHE A 13 6.75 5.57 16.35
N GLY A 14 7.37 4.64 17.08
CA GLY A 14 6.73 3.43 17.56
C GLY A 14 5.53 3.74 18.46
N LEU A 15 5.65 4.74 19.34
CA LEU A 15 4.58 5.19 20.21
C LEU A 15 3.44 5.83 19.38
N ILE A 16 3.76 6.63 18.36
CA ILE A 16 2.77 7.19 17.44
C ILE A 16 2.02 6.07 16.71
N VAL A 17 2.72 5.06 16.20
CA VAL A 17 2.10 3.91 15.52
C VAL A 17 1.20 3.13 16.49
N ALA A 18 1.59 2.98 17.78
CA ALA A 18 0.76 2.35 18.80
C ALA A 18 -0.54 3.14 19.03
N ILE A 19 -0.46 4.47 19.11
CA ILE A 19 -1.64 5.35 19.24
C ILE A 19 -2.55 5.21 18.03
N ILE A 20 -1.98 5.17 16.81
CA ILE A 20 -2.73 4.91 15.58
C ILE A 20 -3.47 3.57 15.69
N GLY A 21 -2.80 2.52 16.18
CA GLY A 21 -3.43 1.21 16.37
C GLY A 21 -4.62 1.22 17.33
N ILE A 22 -4.52 2.00 18.41
CA ILE A 22 -5.63 2.16 19.38
C ILE A 22 -6.82 2.90 18.73
N TYR A 23 -6.54 3.95 17.95
CA TYR A 23 -7.59 4.79 17.37
C TYR A 23 -8.25 4.17 16.14
N PHE A 24 -7.44 3.58 15.25
CA PHE A 24 -7.88 3.05 13.96
C PHE A 24 -8.11 1.53 13.94
N GLY A 25 -7.76 0.86 15.02
CA GLY A 25 -7.94 -0.58 15.18
C GLY A 25 -6.72 -1.41 14.78
N ILE A 26 -6.76 -2.69 15.17
CA ILE A 26 -5.64 -3.63 15.06
C ILE A 26 -5.19 -3.90 13.61
N TYR A 27 -6.08 -3.73 12.63
CA TYR A 27 -5.78 -3.90 11.22
C TYR A 27 -4.95 -2.75 10.61
N SER A 28 -4.81 -1.65 11.33
CA SER A 28 -4.02 -0.47 10.92
C SER A 28 -2.54 -0.60 11.20
N ILE A 29 -2.11 -1.53 12.06
CA ILE A 29 -0.71 -1.70 12.49
C ILE A 29 -0.10 -3.01 12.01
N GLY A 30 1.23 -3.11 12.16
CA GLY A 30 2.01 -4.29 11.81
C GLY A 30 2.27 -4.45 10.31
N GLY A 31 2.88 -5.57 9.92
CA GLY A 31 3.35 -5.84 8.56
C GLY A 31 2.26 -6.04 7.51
N GLY A 32 0.98 -6.13 7.90
CA GLY A 32 -0.14 -6.24 6.95
C GLY A 32 -0.65 -7.64 6.68
N ILE A 33 0.07 -8.68 7.04
CA ILE A 33 -0.34 -10.09 6.79
C ILE A 33 -1.72 -10.39 7.37
N ARG A 34 -1.98 -9.95 8.62
CA ARG A 34 -3.29 -10.14 9.25
C ARG A 34 -4.42 -9.48 8.45
N THR A 35 -4.20 -8.25 7.99
CA THR A 35 -5.20 -7.50 7.21
C THR A 35 -5.45 -8.15 5.87
N THR A 36 -4.38 -8.56 5.17
CA THR A 36 -4.49 -9.28 3.90
C THR A 36 -5.26 -10.58 4.06
N ASN A 37 -4.93 -11.38 5.07
CA ASN A 37 -5.62 -12.64 5.34
C ASN A 37 -7.09 -12.42 5.69
N GLN A 38 -7.44 -11.37 6.45
CA GLN A 38 -8.83 -11.04 6.77
C GLN A 38 -9.62 -10.69 5.51
N VAL A 39 -9.06 -9.85 4.63
CA VAL A 39 -9.71 -9.49 3.35
C VAL A 39 -9.91 -10.72 2.46
N LEU A 40 -8.94 -11.63 2.41
CA LEU A 40 -9.02 -12.84 1.58
C LEU A 40 -9.97 -13.89 2.15
N SER A 41 -9.99 -14.06 3.49
CA SER A 41 -10.81 -15.08 4.15
C SER A 41 -12.28 -14.66 4.28
N ASN A 42 -12.53 -13.37 4.47
CA ASN A 42 -13.86 -12.79 4.63
C ASN A 42 -14.11 -11.63 3.68
N PRO A 43 -14.19 -11.87 2.36
CA PRO A 43 -14.30 -10.81 1.36
C PRO A 43 -15.57 -9.95 1.49
N GLN A 44 -16.60 -10.48 2.14
CA GLN A 44 -17.88 -9.78 2.39
C GLN A 44 -17.75 -8.72 3.50
N GLU A 45 -16.74 -8.83 4.36
CA GLU A 45 -16.44 -7.83 5.37
C GLU A 45 -15.68 -6.68 4.73
N ILE A 46 -16.40 -5.63 4.34
CA ILE A 46 -15.83 -4.47 3.67
C ILE A 46 -15.08 -3.62 4.69
N PHE A 47 -13.80 -3.42 4.46
CA PHE A 47 -13.00 -2.48 5.25
C PHE A 47 -13.43 -1.04 5.00
N GLY A 48 -13.42 -0.22 6.07
CA GLY A 48 -13.78 1.19 5.98
C GLY A 48 -12.60 2.09 5.63
N TYR A 49 -12.91 3.36 5.36
CA TYR A 49 -11.88 4.40 5.17
C TYR A 49 -11.00 4.56 6.41
N LYS A 50 -11.55 4.27 7.60
CA LYS A 50 -10.83 4.33 8.87
C LYS A 50 -9.61 3.42 8.87
N GLU A 51 -9.77 2.15 8.51
CA GLU A 51 -8.70 1.16 8.44
C GLU A 51 -7.67 1.53 7.36
N PHE A 52 -8.13 2.04 6.22
CA PHE A 52 -7.26 2.49 5.14
C PHE A 52 -6.34 3.64 5.59
N PHE A 53 -6.90 4.71 6.15
CA PHE A 53 -6.10 5.84 6.61
C PHE A 53 -5.20 5.48 7.79
N GLY A 54 -5.67 4.69 8.73
CA GLY A 54 -4.86 4.20 9.84
C GLY A 54 -3.65 3.41 9.36
N ARG A 55 -3.85 2.51 8.40
CA ARG A 55 -2.76 1.73 7.81
C ARG A 55 -1.79 2.59 6.99
N TYR A 56 -2.31 3.53 6.22
CA TYR A 56 -1.50 4.44 5.42
C TYR A 56 -0.59 5.30 6.31
N LEU A 57 -1.13 5.89 7.38
CA LEU A 57 -0.38 6.67 8.35
C LEU A 57 0.67 5.82 9.07
N SER A 58 0.27 4.65 9.56
CA SER A 58 1.18 3.70 10.22
C SER A 58 2.36 3.31 9.34
N MET A 59 2.10 3.07 8.05
CA MET A 59 3.13 2.78 7.05
C MET A 59 4.09 3.95 6.89
N ILE A 60 3.61 5.19 6.72
CA ILE A 60 4.45 6.38 6.58
C ILE A 60 5.35 6.55 7.82
N PHE A 61 4.79 6.50 9.02
CA PHE A 61 5.57 6.68 10.25
C PHE A 61 6.61 5.58 10.43
N THR A 62 6.30 4.34 10.09
CA THR A 62 7.27 3.24 10.11
C THR A 62 8.42 3.48 9.13
N PHE A 63 8.15 4.02 7.95
CA PHE A 63 9.21 4.34 6.97
C PHE A 63 10.11 5.49 7.39
N ILE A 64 9.56 6.52 8.03
CA ILE A 64 10.34 7.66 8.52
C ILE A 64 11.39 7.20 9.54
N THR A 65 11.12 6.13 10.30
CA THR A 65 12.09 5.59 11.27
C THR A 65 13.30 4.92 10.62
N ALA A 66 13.32 4.76 9.29
CA ALA A 66 14.33 3.96 8.59
C ALA A 66 14.49 2.55 9.19
N SER A 67 13.45 2.03 9.85
CA SER A 67 13.42 0.69 10.39
C SER A 67 13.54 -0.32 9.25
N ALA A 68 14.36 -1.35 9.45
CA ALA A 68 14.53 -2.44 8.48
C ALA A 68 13.22 -3.23 8.36
N GLY A 69 12.33 -2.78 7.49
CA GLY A 69 11.04 -3.41 7.21
C GLY A 69 10.81 -3.58 5.71
N GLY A 70 10.19 -4.68 5.30
CA GLY A 70 9.81 -4.93 3.90
C GLY A 70 8.64 -4.03 3.47
N LEU A 71 8.73 -3.47 2.26
CA LEU A 71 7.66 -2.69 1.63
C LEU A 71 6.53 -3.56 1.07
N VAL A 72 6.82 -4.82 0.78
CA VAL A 72 5.92 -5.73 0.05
C VAL A 72 4.62 -5.97 0.81
N ALA A 73 4.70 -6.52 2.01
CA ALA A 73 3.52 -6.90 2.78
C ALA A 73 2.62 -5.71 3.18
N PRO A 74 3.15 -4.55 3.65
CA PRO A 74 2.33 -3.38 3.89
C PRO A 74 1.64 -2.83 2.64
N SER A 75 2.30 -2.89 1.48
CA SER A 75 1.73 -2.43 0.20
C SER A 75 0.59 -3.33 -0.27
N ILE A 76 0.76 -4.64 -0.16
CA ILE A 76 -0.27 -5.62 -0.47
C ILE A 76 -1.50 -5.38 0.42
N ALA A 77 -1.30 -5.22 1.73
CA ALA A 77 -2.38 -4.99 2.66
C ALA A 77 -3.12 -3.66 2.40
N LEU A 78 -2.38 -2.59 2.07
CA LEU A 78 -2.99 -1.30 1.73
C LEU A 78 -3.81 -1.41 0.44
N GLY A 79 -3.29 -2.13 -0.56
CA GLY A 79 -3.99 -2.43 -1.80
C GLY A 79 -5.24 -3.28 -1.58
N ALA A 80 -5.17 -4.30 -0.71
CA ALA A 80 -6.31 -5.13 -0.35
C ALA A 80 -7.45 -4.32 0.27
N VAL A 81 -7.12 -3.45 1.24
CA VAL A 81 -8.11 -2.59 1.90
C VAL A 81 -8.69 -1.57 0.92
N ALA A 82 -7.86 -0.95 0.07
CA ALA A 82 -8.33 -0.03 -0.96
C ALA A 82 -9.30 -0.72 -1.94
N GLY A 83 -8.95 -1.92 -2.40
CA GLY A 83 -9.80 -2.74 -3.25
C GLY A 83 -11.11 -3.13 -2.57
N SER A 84 -11.07 -3.54 -1.31
CA SER A 84 -12.27 -3.83 -0.50
C SER A 84 -13.20 -2.63 -0.38
N ILE A 85 -12.67 -1.43 -0.13
CA ILE A 85 -13.48 -0.19 -0.10
C ILE A 85 -14.09 0.06 -1.49
N TYR A 86 -13.31 -0.11 -2.55
CA TYR A 86 -13.79 0.14 -3.91
C TYR A 86 -14.88 -0.83 -4.33
N SER A 87 -14.88 -2.06 -3.81
CA SER A 87 -15.93 -3.06 -4.08
C SER A 87 -17.32 -2.62 -3.62
N SER A 88 -17.43 -1.76 -2.59
CA SER A 88 -18.72 -1.27 -2.09
C SER A 88 -19.51 -0.43 -3.10
N PHE A 89 -18.86 0.05 -4.15
CA PHE A 89 -19.52 0.77 -5.24
C PHE A 89 -20.09 -0.14 -6.33
N PHE A 90 -19.82 -1.46 -6.27
CA PHE A 90 -20.19 -2.42 -7.31
C PHE A 90 -20.85 -3.67 -6.72
N GLU A 91 -22.16 -3.74 -6.71
CA GLU A 91 -22.94 -4.83 -6.10
C GLU A 91 -22.83 -6.17 -6.86
N ASN A 92 -22.53 -6.14 -8.15
CA ASN A 92 -22.57 -7.32 -9.03
C ASN A 92 -21.23 -8.05 -9.18
N ILE A 93 -20.15 -7.59 -8.55
CA ILE A 93 -18.81 -8.16 -8.71
C ILE A 93 -18.29 -8.58 -7.33
N PRO A 94 -17.76 -9.82 -7.21
CA PRO A 94 -17.23 -10.30 -5.92
C PRO A 94 -16.16 -9.36 -5.34
N PRO A 95 -16.26 -8.96 -4.06
CA PRO A 95 -15.31 -8.06 -3.41
C PRO A 95 -13.86 -8.56 -3.44
N LEU A 96 -13.68 -9.87 -3.47
CA LEU A 96 -12.38 -10.53 -3.57
C LEU A 96 -11.60 -10.09 -4.82
N ILE A 97 -12.28 -9.93 -5.96
CA ILE A 97 -11.64 -9.51 -7.21
C ILE A 97 -11.07 -8.11 -7.07
N PHE A 98 -11.82 -7.18 -6.48
CA PHE A 98 -11.34 -5.82 -6.23
C PHE A 98 -10.16 -5.79 -5.27
N ALA A 99 -10.18 -6.61 -4.22
CA ALA A 99 -9.08 -6.71 -3.28
C ALA A 99 -7.79 -7.17 -3.97
N ILE A 100 -7.86 -8.21 -4.80
CA ILE A 100 -6.73 -8.75 -5.54
C ILE A 100 -6.18 -7.74 -6.56
N VAL A 101 -7.06 -7.10 -7.32
CA VAL A 101 -6.69 -6.03 -8.25
C VAL A 101 -6.01 -4.87 -7.50
N GLY A 102 -6.55 -4.49 -6.34
CA GLY A 102 -5.95 -3.48 -5.48
C GLY A 102 -4.55 -3.86 -4.99
N MET A 103 -4.35 -5.12 -4.57
CA MET A 103 -3.03 -5.61 -4.15
C MET A 103 -1.98 -5.46 -5.27
N VAL A 104 -2.30 -5.89 -6.48
CA VAL A 104 -1.41 -5.78 -7.64
C VAL A 104 -1.15 -4.32 -8.00
N ALA A 105 -2.20 -3.50 -8.03
CA ALA A 105 -2.12 -2.09 -8.40
C ALA A 105 -1.26 -1.26 -7.42
N PHE A 106 -1.24 -1.60 -6.14
CA PHE A 106 -0.38 -0.95 -5.14
C PHE A 106 1.05 -1.49 -5.15
N LEU A 107 1.22 -2.80 -5.32
CA LEU A 107 2.55 -3.43 -5.25
C LEU A 107 3.43 -3.04 -6.45
N SER A 108 2.87 -3.02 -7.65
CA SER A 108 3.58 -2.78 -8.89
C SER A 108 4.35 -1.45 -8.92
N PRO A 109 3.76 -0.30 -8.62
CA PRO A 109 4.45 0.98 -8.65
C PRO A 109 5.46 1.15 -7.51
N ILE A 110 5.29 0.44 -6.39
CA ILE A 110 6.20 0.50 -5.24
C ILE A 110 7.48 -0.26 -5.53
N LEU A 111 7.38 -1.46 -6.07
CA LEU A 111 8.53 -2.30 -6.41
C LEU A 111 9.18 -1.90 -7.74
N ASN A 112 8.47 -1.20 -8.62
CA ASN A 112 8.86 -0.91 -10.00
C ASN A 112 9.11 -2.18 -10.86
N VAL A 113 8.47 -3.29 -10.52
CA VAL A 113 8.59 -4.58 -11.24
C VAL A 113 7.19 -5.17 -11.49
N PRO A 114 6.51 -4.74 -12.57
CA PRO A 114 5.11 -5.06 -12.78
C PRO A 114 4.83 -6.57 -12.92
N ILE A 115 5.59 -7.30 -13.70
CA ILE A 115 5.38 -8.74 -13.93
C ILE A 115 5.60 -9.53 -12.62
N THR A 116 6.67 -9.23 -11.90
CA THR A 116 6.96 -9.86 -10.61
C THR A 116 5.86 -9.58 -9.59
N SER A 117 5.31 -8.37 -9.59
CA SER A 117 4.19 -8.01 -8.69
C SER A 117 2.95 -8.87 -8.95
N ALA A 118 2.63 -9.13 -10.22
CA ALA A 118 1.52 -10.02 -10.59
C ALA A 118 1.77 -11.46 -10.12
N ILE A 119 2.99 -11.99 -10.34
CA ILE A 119 3.37 -13.35 -9.89
C ILE A 119 3.24 -13.46 -8.37
N VAL A 120 3.80 -12.51 -7.62
CA VAL A 120 3.77 -12.51 -6.15
C VAL A 120 2.33 -12.54 -5.63
N ILE A 121 1.41 -11.80 -6.25
CA ILE A 121 0.01 -11.81 -5.83
C ILE A 121 -0.68 -13.12 -6.19
N VAL A 122 -0.50 -13.65 -7.39
CA VAL A 122 -1.06 -14.96 -7.77
C VAL A 122 -0.63 -16.05 -6.79
N GLU A 123 0.66 -16.12 -6.48
CA GLU A 123 1.21 -17.12 -5.56
C GLU A 123 0.73 -16.91 -4.11
N SER A 124 0.72 -15.65 -3.63
CA SER A 124 0.35 -15.36 -2.24
C SER A 124 -1.15 -15.51 -1.97
N THR A 125 -1.99 -15.42 -2.99
CA THR A 125 -3.45 -15.53 -2.86
C THR A 125 -4.00 -16.88 -3.31
N ASN A 126 -3.15 -17.79 -3.80
CA ASN A 126 -3.53 -19.12 -4.33
C ASN A 126 -4.64 -19.05 -5.40
N ILE A 127 -4.61 -18.02 -6.24
CA ILE A 127 -5.56 -17.89 -7.35
C ILE A 127 -5.04 -18.68 -8.55
N ASP A 128 -5.98 -19.16 -9.39
CA ASP A 128 -5.64 -19.85 -10.62
C ASP A 128 -4.71 -19.00 -11.51
N TYR A 129 -3.66 -19.62 -12.01
CA TYR A 129 -2.69 -18.98 -12.92
C TYR A 129 -3.33 -18.46 -14.21
N SER A 130 -4.54 -18.88 -14.56
CA SER A 130 -5.31 -18.31 -15.68
C SER A 130 -5.53 -16.79 -15.52
N ASN A 131 -5.59 -16.29 -14.28
CA ASN A 131 -5.75 -14.88 -13.97
C ASN A 131 -4.45 -14.08 -14.08
N PHE A 132 -3.30 -14.74 -14.22
CA PHE A 132 -1.99 -14.09 -14.28
C PHE A 132 -1.87 -13.06 -15.41
N VAL A 133 -2.42 -13.36 -16.59
CA VAL A 133 -2.37 -12.45 -17.74
C VAL A 133 -3.12 -11.15 -17.43
N ILE A 134 -4.32 -11.25 -16.87
CA ILE A 134 -5.15 -10.09 -16.51
C ILE A 134 -4.45 -9.25 -15.44
N LEU A 135 -3.94 -9.89 -14.39
CA LEU A 135 -3.23 -9.21 -13.30
C LEU A 135 -1.93 -8.56 -13.79
N SER A 136 -1.23 -9.16 -14.75
CA SER A 136 -0.05 -8.57 -15.38
C SER A 136 -0.38 -7.30 -16.16
N VAL A 137 -1.49 -7.29 -16.90
CA VAL A 137 -1.97 -6.08 -17.60
C VAL A 137 -2.31 -4.97 -16.61
N ILE A 138 -3.03 -5.28 -15.54
CA ILE A 138 -3.38 -4.31 -14.48
C ILE A 138 -2.11 -3.75 -13.83
N SER A 139 -1.14 -4.62 -13.54
CA SER A 139 0.15 -4.27 -13.00
C SER A 139 0.92 -3.29 -13.89
N LEU A 140 0.96 -3.56 -15.19
CA LEU A 140 1.59 -2.68 -16.18
C LEU A 140 0.89 -1.32 -16.25
N ILE A 141 -0.43 -1.28 -16.30
CA ILE A 141 -1.20 -0.04 -16.31
C ILE A 141 -0.86 0.79 -15.07
N SER A 142 -0.88 0.19 -13.89
CA SER A 142 -0.56 0.88 -12.63
C SER A 142 0.89 1.41 -12.62
N PHE A 143 1.84 0.63 -13.12
CA PHE A 143 3.24 1.02 -13.25
C PHE A 143 3.41 2.24 -14.17
N PHE A 144 2.82 2.22 -15.37
CA PHE A 144 2.91 3.34 -16.30
C PHE A 144 2.20 4.60 -15.78
N LEU A 145 1.05 4.46 -15.12
CA LEU A 145 0.38 5.57 -14.45
C LEU A 145 1.29 6.21 -13.38
N ASN A 146 2.00 5.41 -12.59
CA ASN A 146 2.94 5.93 -11.60
C ASN A 146 4.09 6.71 -12.24
N ILE A 147 4.67 6.21 -13.34
CA ILE A 147 5.71 6.93 -14.09
C ILE A 147 5.17 8.27 -14.60
N PHE A 148 3.98 8.26 -15.16
CA PHE A 148 3.33 9.46 -15.67
C PHE A 148 3.09 10.49 -14.57
N LEU A 149 2.55 10.07 -13.44
CA LEU A 149 2.32 10.93 -12.28
C LEU A 149 3.62 11.49 -11.71
N LYS A 150 4.67 10.69 -11.59
CA LYS A 150 6.00 11.16 -11.16
C LYS A 150 6.55 12.24 -12.11
N LYS A 151 6.36 12.09 -13.43
CA LYS A 151 6.79 13.07 -14.42
C LYS A 151 6.03 14.39 -14.29
N ILE A 152 4.72 14.34 -14.06
CA ILE A 152 3.90 15.53 -13.79
C ILE A 152 4.36 16.22 -12.50
N TYR A 153 4.49 15.46 -11.41
CA TYR A 153 4.94 16.00 -10.13
C TYR A 153 6.31 16.66 -10.21
N SER A 154 7.26 16.03 -10.91
CA SER A 154 8.59 16.60 -11.15
C SER A 154 8.52 17.94 -11.88
N LYS A 155 7.68 18.05 -12.93
CA LYS A 155 7.49 19.31 -13.66
C LYS A 155 6.90 20.41 -12.78
N ILE A 156 5.91 20.08 -11.95
CA ILE A 156 5.26 21.01 -11.02
C ILE A 156 6.27 21.49 -9.97
N ARG A 157 7.05 20.57 -9.40
CA ARG A 157 8.08 20.88 -8.40
C ARG A 157 9.14 21.83 -8.95
N VAL A 158 9.65 21.58 -10.15
CA VAL A 158 10.64 22.45 -10.79
C VAL A 158 10.06 23.84 -11.04
N LYS A 159 8.78 23.94 -11.40
CA LYS A 159 8.11 25.25 -11.63
C LYS A 159 7.91 26.04 -10.34
N LEU A 160 7.64 25.35 -9.21
CA LEU A 160 7.39 25.99 -7.92
C LEU A 160 8.68 26.39 -7.19
N PHE A 161 9.77 25.65 -7.38
CA PHE A 161 11.05 25.87 -6.68
C PHE A 161 12.15 26.48 -7.56
N LYS A 162 11.82 26.99 -8.76
CA LYS A 162 12.77 27.75 -9.56
C LYS A 162 13.02 29.08 -8.83
N PRO A 163 14.24 29.36 -8.30
CA PRO A 163 14.53 30.68 -7.76
C PRO A 163 14.38 31.70 -8.89
N THR A 164 13.61 32.74 -8.62
CA THR A 164 13.58 33.93 -9.48
C THR A 164 14.96 34.57 -9.39
N THR A 165 15.89 34.15 -10.25
CA THR A 165 17.14 34.89 -10.50
C THR A 165 16.74 36.11 -11.32
N ASN A 166 16.60 37.24 -10.65
CA ASN A 166 16.77 38.56 -11.25
C ASN A 166 18.26 38.83 -11.45
#